data_cbeca92c59e2261a563d1bddc95f8c21
#
_entry.id   cbeca92c59e2261a563d1bddc95f8c21
#
_cell.length_a   1.000
_cell.length_b   1.000
_cell.length_c   1.000
_cell.angle_alpha   90.00
_cell.angle_beta   90.00
_cell.angle_gamma   90.00
#
_symmetry.space_group_name_H-M   'P 1'
#
loop_
_entity.id
_entity.type
_entity.pdbx_description
1 polymer ?
#
loop_
_entity_poly.entity_id
_entity_poly.type
_entity_poly.pdbx_seq_one_letter_code
_entity_poly.pdbx_strand_id
1 'polypeptide(L)'
;MKILVYGAGVLGCNLARNLFHAGKDVTLLARGNWAEEIRKNGLRIKDQFSLRTSVSNIPVVTELAPNVRYDVIFVVLRYTQLDSALETLRANQTKNIVFVGNNVQARALAAALPEKNVLFAFALSAGHREPDRVVSIDLKKITIGQLRGAVSNAELIGEIFGGTKYKVVYEPNMEDYLLCHAAFVMPAAFACYKTDGDLKKLRRNTVYLGRVIDANI
;
A
#
# COMPACT_ATOMS: atom_id res chain seq x y z
N MET A 1 0.02 -4.86 -19.27
CA MET A 1 -0.20 -3.72 -18.36
C MET A 1 1.11 -3.40 -17.69
N LYS A 2 1.60 -2.16 -17.83
CA LYS A 2 2.83 -1.64 -17.25
C LYS A 2 2.53 -0.91 -15.94
N ILE A 3 3.07 -1.38 -14.84
CA ILE A 3 2.71 -0.93 -13.47
C ILE A 3 3.94 -0.38 -12.77
N LEU A 4 3.81 0.81 -12.18
CA LEU A 4 4.79 1.31 -11.22
C LEU A 4 4.27 1.14 -9.79
N VAL A 5 5.09 0.57 -8.92
CA VAL A 5 4.86 0.63 -7.48
C VAL A 5 5.82 1.67 -6.89
N TYR A 6 5.28 2.83 -6.53
CA TYR A 6 6.03 3.95 -5.97
C TYR A 6 6.10 3.83 -4.45
N GLY A 7 7.18 3.27 -3.98
CA GLY A 7 7.47 3.04 -2.57
C GLY A 7 7.73 1.58 -2.25
N ALA A 8 8.96 1.30 -1.84
CA ALA A 8 9.48 -0.03 -1.52
C ALA A 8 9.49 -0.31 -0.01
N GLY A 9 8.39 0.05 0.67
CA GLY A 9 8.09 -0.39 2.03
C GLY A 9 7.51 -1.81 2.04
N VAL A 10 7.05 -2.29 3.21
CA VAL A 10 6.47 -3.64 3.36
C VAL A 10 5.29 -3.84 2.41
N LEU A 11 4.32 -2.92 2.41
CA LEU A 11 3.13 -3.00 1.56
C LEU A 11 3.48 -2.96 0.07
N GLY A 12 4.35 -2.01 -0.33
CA GLY A 12 4.75 -1.87 -1.73
C GLY A 12 5.53 -3.07 -2.25
N CYS A 13 6.44 -3.62 -1.46
CA CYS A 13 7.18 -4.82 -1.82
C CYS A 13 6.28 -6.04 -1.99
N ASN A 14 5.31 -6.26 -1.09
CA ASN A 14 4.34 -7.35 -1.21
C ASN A 14 3.45 -7.17 -2.46
N LEU A 15 2.97 -5.95 -2.70
CA LEU A 15 2.16 -5.63 -3.88
C LEU A 15 2.95 -5.88 -5.18
N ALA A 16 4.17 -5.33 -5.27
CA ALA A 16 5.04 -5.50 -6.43
C ALA A 16 5.33 -6.98 -6.72
N ARG A 17 5.71 -7.75 -5.69
CA ARG A 17 5.93 -9.21 -5.82
C ARG A 17 4.70 -9.94 -6.35
N ASN A 18 3.53 -9.67 -5.78
CA ASN A 18 2.31 -10.40 -6.14
C ASN A 18 1.85 -10.09 -7.57
N LEU A 19 1.97 -8.83 -7.99
CA LEU A 19 1.69 -8.42 -9.37
C LEU A 19 2.72 -9.02 -10.36
N PHE A 20 3.99 -8.98 -10.00
CA PHE A 20 5.07 -9.55 -10.81
C PHE A 20 4.90 -11.07 -11.02
N HIS A 21 4.56 -11.81 -9.95
CA HIS A 21 4.32 -13.26 -10.04
C HIS A 21 3.02 -13.61 -10.81
N ALA A 22 2.13 -12.65 -11.00
CA ALA A 22 0.96 -12.78 -11.87
C ALA A 22 1.26 -12.40 -13.34
N GLY A 23 2.54 -12.18 -13.68
CA GLY A 23 2.97 -11.89 -15.05
C GLY A 23 2.75 -10.44 -15.48
N LYS A 24 2.52 -9.50 -14.54
CA LYS A 24 2.42 -8.08 -14.88
C LYS A 24 3.83 -7.48 -15.10
N ASP A 25 3.92 -6.48 -15.98
CA ASP A 25 5.13 -5.66 -16.18
C ASP A 25 5.27 -4.66 -15.04
N VAL A 26 5.96 -5.05 -13.98
CA VAL A 26 6.08 -4.28 -12.74
C VAL A 26 7.44 -3.63 -12.62
N THR A 27 7.46 -2.34 -12.36
CA THR A 27 8.64 -1.59 -11.92
C THR A 27 8.44 -1.13 -10.47
N LEU A 28 9.48 -1.25 -9.65
CA LEU A 28 9.46 -0.79 -8.26
C LEU A 28 10.29 0.49 -8.12
N LEU A 29 9.71 1.55 -7.56
CA LEU A 29 10.47 2.74 -7.21
C LEU A 29 10.97 2.63 -5.78
N ALA A 30 12.29 2.53 -5.64
CA ALA A 30 13.01 2.48 -4.37
C ALA A 30 14.18 3.46 -4.37
N ARG A 31 14.66 3.86 -3.20
CA ARG A 31 15.74 4.85 -3.04
C ARG A 31 16.85 4.34 -2.14
N GLY A 32 18.04 4.93 -2.32
CA GLY A 32 19.23 4.69 -1.49
C GLY A 32 19.67 3.22 -1.50
N ASN A 33 20.32 2.79 -0.43
CA ASN A 33 20.91 1.45 -0.29
C ASN A 33 19.89 0.31 -0.53
N TRP A 34 18.60 0.56 -0.25
CA TRP A 34 17.56 -0.43 -0.51
C TRP A 34 17.31 -0.67 -2.01
N ALA A 35 17.40 0.38 -2.82
CA ALA A 35 17.33 0.24 -4.27
C ALA A 35 18.50 -0.57 -4.82
N GLU A 36 19.71 -0.31 -4.34
CA GLU A 36 20.92 -1.05 -4.71
C GLU A 36 20.84 -2.52 -4.29
N GLU A 37 20.35 -2.78 -3.07
CA GLU A 37 20.16 -4.14 -2.57
C GLU A 37 19.21 -4.95 -3.48
N ILE A 38 18.05 -4.36 -3.83
CA ILE A 38 17.07 -5.03 -4.71
C ILE A 38 17.65 -5.25 -6.11
N ARG A 39 18.40 -4.27 -6.68
CA ARG A 39 19.02 -4.41 -8.00
C ARG A 39 20.02 -5.55 -8.03
N LYS A 40 20.83 -5.67 -6.96
CA LYS A 40 21.90 -6.67 -6.87
C LYS A 40 21.38 -8.08 -6.61
N ASN A 41 20.42 -8.23 -5.68
CA ASN A 41 20.04 -9.49 -5.08
C ASN A 41 18.58 -9.90 -5.36
N GLY A 42 17.83 -9.05 -6.09
CA GLY A 42 16.39 -9.18 -6.26
C GLY A 42 15.60 -8.77 -5.01
N LEU A 43 14.31 -8.54 -5.18
CA LEU A 43 13.41 -8.26 -4.07
C LEU A 43 13.18 -9.54 -3.26
N ARG A 44 13.71 -9.58 -2.05
CA ARG A 44 13.59 -10.71 -1.12
C ARG A 44 12.49 -10.47 -0.12
N ILE A 45 11.54 -11.40 -0.04
CA ILE A 45 10.45 -11.34 0.95
C ILE A 45 10.36 -12.67 1.69
N LYS A 46 10.57 -12.64 3.00
CA LYS A 46 10.35 -13.76 3.91
C LYS A 46 8.91 -13.72 4.43
N ASP A 47 8.15 -14.75 4.14
CA ASP A 47 6.82 -14.93 4.71
C ASP A 47 6.95 -15.45 6.15
N GLN A 48 6.28 -14.75 7.08
CA GLN A 48 6.43 -15.02 8.51
C GLN A 48 5.69 -16.29 8.96
N PHE A 49 4.65 -16.71 8.23
CA PHE A 49 3.94 -17.94 8.56
C PHE A 49 4.63 -19.18 7.99
N SER A 50 4.96 -19.14 6.70
CA SER A 50 5.58 -20.28 6.04
C SER A 50 7.09 -20.36 6.24
N LEU A 51 7.71 -19.29 6.74
CA LEU A 51 9.16 -19.07 6.88
C LEU A 51 9.94 -19.15 5.56
N ARG A 52 9.25 -19.23 4.41
CA ARG A 52 9.84 -19.28 3.07
C ARG A 52 10.22 -17.88 2.60
N THR A 53 11.37 -17.80 1.93
CA THR A 53 11.82 -16.58 1.28
C THR A 53 11.61 -16.72 -0.22
N SER A 54 10.91 -15.74 -0.81
CA SER A 54 10.81 -15.56 -2.26
C SER A 54 11.81 -14.51 -2.71
N VAL A 55 12.34 -14.68 -3.92
CA VAL A 55 13.18 -13.68 -4.61
C VAL A 55 12.49 -13.33 -5.92
N SER A 56 12.41 -12.04 -6.24
CA SER A 56 11.78 -11.54 -7.46
C SER A 56 12.67 -10.49 -8.11
N ASN A 57 13.07 -10.71 -9.36
CA ASN A 57 13.92 -9.81 -10.12
C ASN A 57 13.08 -8.70 -10.77
N ILE A 58 12.49 -7.84 -9.93
CA ILE A 58 11.67 -6.71 -10.36
C ILE A 58 12.59 -5.55 -10.73
N PRO A 59 12.44 -4.93 -11.92
CA PRO A 59 13.15 -3.70 -12.28
C PRO A 59 12.96 -2.60 -11.24
N VAL A 60 14.07 -1.90 -10.90
CA VAL A 60 14.08 -0.84 -9.89
C VAL A 60 14.51 0.49 -10.52
N VAL A 61 13.68 1.51 -10.31
CA VAL A 61 13.98 2.91 -10.60
C VAL A 61 14.09 3.72 -9.30
N THR A 62 14.83 4.84 -9.34
CA THR A 62 15.01 5.71 -8.17
C THR A 62 14.16 6.98 -8.21
N GLU A 63 13.59 7.27 -9.38
CA GLU A 63 12.75 8.43 -9.62
C GLU A 63 11.61 8.09 -10.60
N LEU A 64 10.56 8.88 -10.59
CA LEU A 64 9.49 8.84 -11.56
C LEU A 64 9.75 9.90 -12.64
N ALA A 65 10.31 9.48 -13.78
CA ALA A 65 10.58 10.38 -14.90
C ALA A 65 9.25 10.89 -15.52
N PRO A 66 9.12 12.19 -15.81
CA PRO A 66 7.89 12.79 -16.33
C PRO A 66 7.39 12.18 -17.65
N ASN A 67 8.30 11.78 -18.52
CA ASN A 67 8.05 11.24 -19.86
C ASN A 67 7.82 9.72 -19.90
N VAL A 68 7.99 9.02 -18.79
CA VAL A 68 7.71 7.58 -18.72
C VAL A 68 6.27 7.36 -18.30
N ARG A 69 5.48 6.78 -19.20
CA ARG A 69 4.07 6.45 -18.95
C ARG A 69 3.93 5.03 -18.46
N TYR A 70 3.10 4.85 -17.42
CA TYR A 70 2.59 3.58 -16.94
C TYR A 70 1.07 3.50 -17.19
N ASP A 71 0.51 2.30 -17.16
CA ASP A 71 -0.95 2.13 -17.19
C ASP A 71 -1.54 2.49 -15.83
N VAL A 72 -0.81 2.19 -14.75
CA VAL A 72 -1.17 2.57 -13.37
C VAL A 72 0.07 2.79 -12.50
N ILE A 73 0.00 3.76 -11.59
CA ILE A 73 0.97 3.98 -10.53
C ILE A 73 0.31 3.69 -9.18
N PHE A 74 0.84 2.73 -8.44
CA PHE A 74 0.50 2.52 -7.03
C PHE A 74 1.42 3.37 -6.16
N VAL A 75 0.86 4.30 -5.40
CA VAL A 75 1.58 5.17 -4.46
C VAL A 75 1.49 4.56 -3.07
N VAL A 76 2.59 3.94 -2.63
CA VAL A 76 2.68 3.19 -1.36
C VAL A 76 3.68 3.86 -0.45
N LEU A 77 3.36 5.09 -0.06
CA LEU A 77 4.21 5.96 0.74
C LEU A 77 3.59 6.20 2.12
N ARG A 78 4.45 6.56 3.09
CA ARG A 78 3.95 7.06 4.37
C ARG A 78 3.31 8.42 4.17
N TYR A 79 2.33 8.73 5.00
CA TYR A 79 1.62 10.01 5.01
C TYR A 79 2.56 11.22 4.87
N THR A 80 3.63 11.26 5.65
CA THR A 80 4.63 12.36 5.65
C THR A 80 5.45 12.47 4.35
N GLN A 81 5.32 11.53 3.42
CA GLN A 81 6.04 11.50 2.15
C GLN A 81 5.14 11.81 0.95
N LEU A 82 3.83 11.88 1.15
CA LEU A 82 2.88 12.02 0.04
C LEU A 82 3.00 13.37 -0.65
N ASP A 83 3.13 14.46 0.11
CA ASP A 83 3.23 15.81 -0.44
C ASP A 83 4.41 15.95 -1.40
N SER A 84 5.56 15.38 -1.05
CA SER A 84 6.75 15.39 -1.91
C SER A 84 6.58 14.59 -3.22
N ALA A 85 5.63 13.68 -3.28
CA ALA A 85 5.33 12.88 -4.47
C ALA A 85 4.29 13.53 -5.39
N LEU A 86 3.43 14.42 -4.86
CA LEU A 86 2.31 14.98 -5.63
C LEU A 86 2.76 15.77 -6.85
N GLU A 87 3.81 16.57 -6.74
CA GLU A 87 4.36 17.34 -7.87
C GLU A 87 4.83 16.40 -9.00
N THR A 88 5.59 15.37 -8.63
CA THR A 88 6.09 14.37 -9.59
C THR A 88 4.95 13.57 -10.23
N LEU A 89 3.92 13.21 -9.45
CA LEU A 89 2.73 12.51 -9.96
C LEU A 89 1.91 13.39 -10.90
N ARG A 90 1.81 14.70 -10.61
CA ARG A 90 1.11 15.67 -11.45
C ARG A 90 1.82 15.83 -12.80
N ALA A 91 3.14 15.96 -12.79
CA ALA A 91 3.95 16.12 -14.00
C ALA A 91 4.01 14.85 -14.88
N ASN A 92 3.87 13.67 -14.28
CA ASN A 92 3.93 12.41 -15.03
C ASN A 92 2.68 12.18 -15.89
N GLN A 93 2.85 11.57 -17.06
CA GLN A 93 1.77 11.35 -18.03
C GLN A 93 0.78 10.23 -17.67
N THR A 94 1.07 9.40 -16.67
CA THR A 94 0.18 8.31 -16.24
C THR A 94 -1.15 8.88 -15.72
N LYS A 95 -2.26 8.30 -16.16
CA LYS A 95 -3.60 8.77 -15.77
C LYS A 95 -4.13 8.10 -14.50
N ASN A 96 -3.89 6.82 -14.31
CA ASN A 96 -4.43 6.04 -13.20
C ASN A 96 -3.46 6.04 -12.02
N ILE A 97 -3.88 6.60 -10.90
CA ILE A 97 -3.11 6.68 -9.65
C ILE A 97 -3.89 5.97 -8.56
N VAL A 98 -3.25 5.04 -7.87
CA VAL A 98 -3.86 4.30 -6.75
C VAL A 98 -3.04 4.56 -5.49
N PHE A 99 -3.59 5.32 -4.54
CA PHE A 99 -2.97 5.51 -3.22
C PHE A 99 -3.25 4.30 -2.34
N VAL A 100 -2.20 3.66 -1.82
CA VAL A 100 -2.32 2.45 -0.99
C VAL A 100 -1.88 2.75 0.44
N GLY A 101 -2.77 2.54 1.39
CA GLY A 101 -2.52 2.74 2.81
C GLY A 101 -3.68 3.44 3.51
N ASN A 102 -3.45 3.82 4.77
CA ASN A 102 -4.47 4.51 5.55
C ASN A 102 -4.47 6.03 5.27
N ASN A 103 -4.99 6.40 4.10
CA ASN A 103 -4.97 7.77 3.60
C ASN A 103 -6.18 8.57 4.09
N VAL A 104 -6.16 9.03 5.35
CA VAL A 104 -7.24 9.85 5.95
C VAL A 104 -7.45 11.20 5.24
N GLN A 105 -6.49 11.66 4.44
CA GLN A 105 -6.59 12.86 3.61
C GLN A 105 -6.94 12.54 2.14
N ALA A 106 -7.67 11.46 1.92
CA ALA A 106 -8.00 10.99 0.57
C ALA A 106 -8.62 12.08 -0.31
N ARG A 107 -9.51 12.92 0.24
CA ARG A 107 -10.12 14.06 -0.47
C ARG A 107 -9.08 15.08 -0.95
N ALA A 108 -8.13 15.46 -0.09
CA ALA A 108 -7.08 16.40 -0.45
C ALA A 108 -6.14 15.83 -1.51
N LEU A 109 -5.79 14.55 -1.41
CA LEU A 109 -4.97 13.86 -2.40
C LEU A 109 -5.65 13.79 -3.77
N ALA A 110 -6.95 13.48 -3.82
CA ALA A 110 -7.71 13.48 -5.07
C ALA A 110 -7.81 14.90 -5.68
N ALA A 111 -8.09 15.91 -4.86
CA ALA A 111 -8.16 17.30 -5.29
C ALA A 111 -6.81 17.83 -5.82
N ALA A 112 -5.69 17.35 -5.29
CA ALA A 112 -4.36 17.71 -5.76
C ALA A 112 -4.01 17.16 -7.16
N LEU A 113 -4.77 16.18 -7.66
CA LEU A 113 -4.55 15.49 -8.95
C LEU A 113 -5.80 15.51 -9.84
N PRO A 114 -6.37 16.68 -10.18
CA PRO A 114 -7.68 16.79 -10.84
C PRO A 114 -7.70 16.15 -12.24
N GLU A 115 -6.56 16.08 -12.92
CA GLU A 115 -6.42 15.50 -14.26
C GLU A 115 -6.19 13.99 -14.25
N LYS A 116 -6.19 13.35 -13.08
CA LYS A 116 -5.91 11.92 -12.90
C LYS A 116 -7.17 11.16 -12.48
N ASN A 117 -7.24 9.90 -12.85
CA ASN A 117 -8.17 8.94 -12.27
C ASN A 117 -7.56 8.43 -10.96
N VAL A 118 -8.05 8.94 -9.84
CA VAL A 118 -7.49 8.64 -8.51
C VAL A 118 -8.36 7.60 -7.82
N LEU A 119 -7.74 6.50 -7.44
CA LEU A 119 -8.30 5.43 -6.64
C LEU A 119 -7.56 5.34 -5.31
N PHE A 120 -8.22 4.77 -4.33
CA PHE A 120 -7.65 4.47 -3.02
C PHE A 120 -7.74 2.98 -2.75
N ALA A 121 -6.73 2.44 -2.06
CA ALA A 121 -6.70 1.04 -1.71
C ALA A 121 -6.13 0.82 -0.30
N PHE A 122 -6.60 -0.23 0.34
CA PHE A 122 -6.07 -0.70 1.60
C PHE A 122 -5.73 -2.17 1.50
N ALA A 123 -4.43 -2.50 1.65
CA ALA A 123 -3.93 -3.87 1.58
C ALA A 123 -3.66 -4.42 2.99
N LEU A 124 -4.15 -5.61 3.27
CA LEU A 124 -3.93 -6.30 4.55
C LEU A 124 -2.57 -7.01 4.53
N SER A 125 -1.55 -6.28 4.91
CA SER A 125 -0.19 -6.79 5.05
C SER A 125 0.51 -6.05 6.20
N ALA A 126 1.30 -6.77 6.97
CA ALA A 126 2.08 -6.24 8.08
C ALA A 126 3.50 -6.82 8.06
N GLY A 127 4.45 -6.13 8.67
CA GLY A 127 5.83 -6.60 8.76
C GLY A 127 6.82 -5.48 8.96
N HIS A 128 8.08 -5.80 8.74
CA HIS A 128 9.19 -4.85 8.81
C HIS A 128 10.19 -5.11 7.70
N ARG A 129 11.04 -4.15 7.47
CA ARG A 129 12.15 -4.25 6.53
C ARG A 129 13.44 -4.46 7.29
N GLU A 130 14.17 -5.49 6.91
CA GLU A 130 15.56 -5.73 7.27
C GLU A 130 16.48 -5.12 6.20
N PRO A 131 17.80 -5.04 6.42
CA PRO A 131 18.72 -4.47 5.44
C PRO A 131 18.70 -5.16 4.08
N ASP A 132 18.45 -6.49 4.03
CA ASP A 132 18.53 -7.32 2.84
C ASP A 132 17.18 -7.91 2.39
N ARG A 133 16.11 -7.73 3.17
CA ARG A 133 14.79 -8.33 2.87
C ARG A 133 13.64 -7.61 3.55
N VAL A 134 12.43 -7.95 3.12
CA VAL A 134 11.20 -7.70 3.87
C VAL A 134 10.80 -8.97 4.60
N VAL A 135 10.40 -8.85 5.86
CA VAL A 135 9.75 -9.92 6.64
C VAL A 135 8.30 -9.51 6.84
N SER A 136 7.35 -10.30 6.32
CA SER A 136 5.96 -9.87 6.32
C SER A 136 4.96 -11.02 6.44
N ILE A 137 3.76 -10.64 6.90
CA ILE A 137 2.52 -11.38 6.77
C ILE A 137 1.71 -10.67 5.69
N ASP A 138 1.38 -11.37 4.61
CA ASP A 138 0.57 -10.83 3.53
C ASP A 138 -0.70 -11.67 3.37
N LEU A 139 -1.83 -11.15 3.82
CA LEU A 139 -3.13 -11.83 3.77
C LEU A 139 -3.74 -11.82 2.37
N LYS A 140 -3.09 -11.21 1.40
CA LYS A 140 -3.54 -11.15 -0.01
C LYS A 140 -5.00 -10.71 -0.15
N LYS A 141 -5.38 -9.75 0.69
CA LYS A 141 -6.68 -9.07 0.61
C LYS A 141 -6.43 -7.60 0.39
N ILE A 142 -7.12 -7.03 -0.59
CA ILE A 142 -7.07 -5.60 -0.90
C ILE A 142 -8.49 -5.08 -1.08
N THR A 143 -8.81 -4.00 -0.37
CA THR A 143 -10.02 -3.21 -0.62
C THR A 143 -9.60 -2.03 -1.47
N ILE A 144 -10.31 -1.77 -2.57
CA ILE A 144 -9.97 -0.72 -3.54
C ILE A 144 -11.21 -0.11 -4.12
N GLY A 145 -11.19 1.19 -4.36
CA GLY A 145 -12.31 1.90 -4.97
C GLY A 145 -12.01 3.38 -5.13
N GLN A 146 -13.06 4.12 -5.43
CA GLN A 146 -13.05 5.56 -5.57
C GLN A 146 -13.34 6.25 -4.24
N LEU A 147 -13.05 7.55 -4.21
CA LEU A 147 -13.37 8.38 -3.04
C LEU A 147 -14.86 8.35 -2.74
N ARG A 148 -15.67 8.76 -3.73
CA ARG A 148 -17.14 8.70 -3.76
C ARG A 148 -17.61 8.74 -5.21
N GLY A 149 -18.73 8.14 -5.52
CA GLY A 149 -19.41 8.31 -6.79
C GLY A 149 -19.57 7.05 -7.64
N ALA A 150 -20.22 7.22 -8.79
CA ALA A 150 -20.77 6.15 -9.62
C ALA A 150 -19.86 5.68 -10.76
N VAL A 151 -18.66 6.24 -10.92
CA VAL A 151 -17.77 5.81 -12.01
C VAL A 151 -17.15 4.49 -11.64
N SER A 152 -17.53 3.45 -12.36
CA SER A 152 -16.95 2.12 -12.14
C SER A 152 -15.54 2.03 -12.74
N ASN A 153 -14.57 1.68 -11.92
CA ASN A 153 -13.23 1.27 -12.36
C ASN A 153 -13.09 -0.27 -12.32
N ALA A 154 -14.18 -1.00 -12.37
CA ALA A 154 -14.18 -2.46 -12.22
C ALA A 154 -13.32 -3.15 -13.29
N GLU A 155 -13.36 -2.70 -14.53
CA GLU A 155 -12.54 -3.24 -15.62
C GLU A 155 -11.05 -3.02 -15.34
N LEU A 156 -10.64 -1.78 -15.03
CA LEU A 156 -9.26 -1.46 -14.69
C LEU A 156 -8.77 -2.29 -13.48
N ILE A 157 -9.58 -2.42 -12.43
CA ILE A 157 -9.27 -3.20 -11.25
C ILE A 157 -9.15 -4.69 -11.61
N GLY A 158 -10.05 -5.20 -12.44
CA GLY A 158 -10.01 -6.56 -12.98
C GLY A 158 -8.74 -6.84 -13.78
N GLU A 159 -8.33 -5.91 -14.65
CA GLU A 159 -7.07 -6.01 -15.40
C GLU A 159 -5.84 -5.99 -14.49
N ILE A 160 -5.81 -5.09 -13.48
CA ILE A 160 -4.69 -4.98 -12.53
C ILE A 160 -4.51 -6.28 -11.77
N PHE A 161 -5.58 -6.79 -11.15
CA PHE A 161 -5.51 -7.91 -10.21
C PHE A 161 -5.81 -9.27 -10.83
N GLY A 162 -6.21 -9.31 -12.10
CA GLY A 162 -6.44 -10.56 -12.84
C GLY A 162 -5.17 -11.43 -12.85
N GLY A 163 -5.31 -12.71 -12.52
CA GLY A 163 -4.21 -13.67 -12.38
C GLY A 163 -3.45 -13.58 -11.05
N THR A 164 -3.72 -12.59 -10.20
CA THR A 164 -3.13 -12.51 -8.86
C THR A 164 -3.86 -13.41 -7.86
N LYS A 165 -3.24 -13.63 -6.70
CA LYS A 165 -3.87 -14.30 -5.56
C LYS A 165 -4.60 -13.33 -4.62
N TYR A 166 -4.77 -12.07 -5.02
CA TYR A 166 -5.49 -11.10 -4.20
C TYR A 166 -7.00 -11.38 -4.17
N LYS A 167 -7.55 -11.42 -2.97
CA LYS A 167 -8.99 -11.24 -2.77
C LYS A 167 -9.28 -9.75 -2.85
N VAL A 168 -9.82 -9.31 -3.98
CA VAL A 168 -10.15 -7.91 -4.21
C VAL A 168 -11.57 -7.63 -3.73
N VAL A 169 -11.73 -6.58 -2.93
CA VAL A 169 -13.03 -6.05 -2.49
C VAL A 169 -13.17 -4.66 -3.08
N TYR A 170 -14.18 -4.46 -3.91
CA TYR A 170 -14.51 -3.13 -4.42
C TYR A 170 -15.32 -2.36 -3.36
N GLU A 171 -14.86 -1.14 -3.04
CA GLU A 171 -15.52 -0.23 -2.12
C GLU A 171 -15.91 1.06 -2.83
N PRO A 172 -17.21 1.34 -3.02
CA PRO A 172 -17.66 2.53 -3.73
C PRO A 172 -17.46 3.84 -2.95
N ASN A 173 -17.22 3.74 -1.64
CA ASN A 173 -16.98 4.87 -0.75
C ASN A 173 -15.70 4.67 0.08
N MET A 174 -14.56 4.76 -0.59
CA MET A 174 -13.26 4.60 0.07
C MET A 174 -12.98 5.69 1.12
N GLU A 175 -13.59 6.86 1.02
CA GLU A 175 -13.42 7.91 2.04
C GLU A 175 -13.91 7.43 3.39
N ASP A 176 -15.16 6.99 3.47
CA ASP A 176 -15.74 6.52 4.73
C ASP A 176 -15.04 5.24 5.21
N TYR A 177 -14.70 4.33 4.29
CA TYR A 177 -13.93 3.14 4.63
C TYR A 177 -12.60 3.46 5.32
N LEU A 178 -11.81 4.40 4.76
CA LEU A 178 -10.50 4.77 5.30
C LEU A 178 -10.61 5.52 6.63
N LEU A 179 -11.64 6.37 6.79
CA LEU A 179 -11.90 7.07 8.05
C LEU A 179 -12.33 6.10 9.16
N CYS A 180 -13.28 5.21 8.87
CA CYS A 180 -13.70 4.17 9.81
C CYS A 180 -12.53 3.24 10.19
N HIS A 181 -11.71 2.86 9.20
CA HIS A 181 -10.53 2.04 9.45
C HIS A 181 -9.52 2.76 10.35
N ALA A 182 -9.27 4.04 10.11
CA ALA A 182 -8.38 4.85 10.93
C ALA A 182 -8.91 5.00 12.36
N ALA A 183 -10.21 5.28 12.52
CA ALA A 183 -10.86 5.40 13.82
C ALA A 183 -10.73 4.11 14.65
N PHE A 184 -10.69 2.94 14.02
CA PHE A 184 -10.45 1.67 14.69
C PHE A 184 -8.97 1.38 14.96
N VAL A 185 -8.10 1.58 13.95
CA VAL A 185 -6.68 1.17 14.04
C VAL A 185 -5.85 2.10 14.91
N MET A 186 -6.13 3.41 14.90
CA MET A 186 -5.32 4.37 15.68
C MET A 186 -5.42 4.12 17.18
N PRO A 187 -6.61 3.98 17.79
CA PRO A 187 -6.74 3.63 19.19
C PRO A 187 -6.06 2.30 19.55
N ALA A 188 -6.23 1.28 18.70
CA ALA A 188 -5.59 -0.01 18.90
C ALA A 188 -4.05 0.09 18.88
N ALA A 189 -3.49 0.89 17.96
CA ALA A 189 -2.07 1.14 17.89
C ALA A 189 -1.56 1.86 19.16
N PHE A 190 -2.25 2.91 19.61
CA PHE A 190 -1.91 3.59 20.87
C PHE A 190 -2.00 2.67 22.08
N ALA A 191 -3.01 1.81 22.12
CA ALA A 191 -3.12 0.82 23.19
C ALA A 191 -1.94 -0.17 23.20
N CYS A 192 -1.41 -0.53 22.04
CA CYS A 192 -0.22 -1.37 21.92
C CYS A 192 1.03 -0.70 22.49
N TYR A 193 1.20 0.61 22.35
CA TYR A 193 2.35 1.32 22.94
C TYR A 193 2.41 1.18 24.45
N LYS A 194 1.26 1.21 25.14
CA LYS A 194 1.21 1.05 26.61
C LYS A 194 1.67 -0.33 27.10
N THR A 195 1.69 -1.30 26.21
CA THR A 195 2.10 -2.68 26.53
C THR A 195 3.39 -3.07 25.80
N ASP A 196 4.18 -2.10 25.32
CA ASP A 196 5.42 -2.31 24.55
C ASP A 196 5.25 -3.27 23.37
N GLY A 197 4.07 -3.23 22.71
CA GLY A 197 3.72 -4.11 21.60
C GLY A 197 3.30 -5.53 22.00
N ASP A 198 3.23 -5.85 23.28
CA ASP A 198 2.76 -7.16 23.75
C ASP A 198 1.22 -7.26 23.66
N LEU A 199 0.74 -7.84 22.57
CA LEU A 199 -0.69 -8.04 22.32
C LEU A 199 -1.35 -9.00 23.32
N LYS A 200 -0.59 -9.95 23.92
CA LYS A 200 -1.14 -10.84 24.95
C LYS A 200 -1.42 -10.08 26.24
N LYS A 201 -0.50 -9.18 26.61
CA LYS A 201 -0.66 -8.28 27.75
C LYS A 201 -1.81 -7.31 27.52
N LEU A 202 -1.92 -6.74 26.31
CA LEU A 202 -3.03 -5.86 25.94
C LEU A 202 -4.37 -6.58 26.03
N ARG A 203 -4.49 -7.79 25.47
CA ARG A 203 -5.72 -8.60 25.51
C ARG A 203 -6.21 -8.91 26.93
N ARG A 204 -5.30 -9.01 27.88
CA ARG A 204 -5.64 -9.24 29.31
C ARG A 204 -6.17 -7.98 30.00
N ASN A 205 -5.91 -6.80 29.46
CA ASN A 205 -6.35 -5.52 30.00
C ASN A 205 -7.60 -5.00 29.29
N THR A 206 -8.69 -5.75 29.41
CA THR A 206 -9.97 -5.47 28.69
C THR A 206 -10.58 -4.12 29.10
N VAL A 207 -10.44 -3.71 30.38
CA VAL A 207 -10.93 -2.42 30.89
C VAL A 207 -10.22 -1.27 30.19
N TYR A 208 -8.89 -1.34 30.05
CA TYR A 208 -8.14 -0.31 29.36
C TYR A 208 -8.46 -0.27 27.84
N LEU A 209 -8.56 -1.44 27.21
CA LEU A 209 -8.90 -1.54 25.80
C LEU A 209 -10.30 -0.98 25.52
N GLY A 210 -11.29 -1.29 26.39
CA GLY A 210 -12.63 -0.72 26.31
C GLY A 210 -12.61 0.81 26.37
N ARG A 211 -11.93 1.40 27.36
CA ARG A 211 -11.80 2.86 27.50
C ARG A 211 -11.15 3.52 26.28
N VAL A 212 -10.16 2.87 25.68
CA VAL A 212 -9.48 3.40 24.47
C VAL A 212 -10.41 3.37 23.27
N ILE A 213 -11.25 2.35 23.14
CA ILE A 213 -12.25 2.26 22.07
C ILE A 213 -13.35 3.30 22.29
N ASP A 214 -13.93 3.37 23.49
CA ASP A 214 -15.04 4.29 23.83
C ASP A 214 -14.65 5.77 23.69
N ALA A 215 -13.36 6.12 23.93
CA ALA A 215 -12.87 7.49 23.80
C ALA A 215 -12.71 7.96 22.33
N ASN A 216 -12.91 7.07 21.35
CA ASN A 216 -12.69 7.35 19.92
C ASN A 216 -13.92 7.09 19.05
N ILE A 217 -15.07 6.79 19.68
CA ILE A 217 -16.40 6.76 19.07
C ILE A 217 -17.13 8.05 19.41
#